data_22d703ceec5c5f58ef4c6e8e9b262b54
#
_entry.id   22d703ceec5c5f58ef4c6e8e9b262b54
#
_cell.length_a   1.000
_cell.length_b   1.000
_cell.length_c   1.000
_cell.angle_alpha   90.00
_cell.angle_beta   90.00
_cell.angle_gamma   90.00
#
_symmetry.space_group_name_H-M   'P 1'
#
loop_
_entity.id
_entity.type
_entity.pdbx_description
1 polymer ?
#
loop_
_entity_poly.entity_id
_entity_poly.type
_entity_poly.pdbx_seq_one_letter_code
_entity_poly.pdbx_strand_id
1 'polypeptide(L)'
;MIFVLNKDKKPLDPCHESVARKLLKDGKAVIHKKYPFTIRLKELKTTESNSNFRLKIDYGSRHTGLAILKDSKVIWLAQIHHKTNIKKNMDSRRAMRRTRRCRKTRYRQARFNNRKRREGWIPPSLQSRVNNINSLVFKLRNLCPIKSISYENVKFDTQLMQNPEISGIEYQQGTLQGYEVREYLLEKRGRRCAYCSAENVPLEVEHIIPKIRGGSNKVSNLTLSCRSCNQVKGSRTAEEFGHPEVYSLVNKPLKDAAIVNATRWKVYNVLMETGLDVECGTGGRTKFNRINLNLPKDHHFDAICIGASTPQKVVFKTNQVIQIKAKGRGSHCRTNLDKYGFPRGYFARQKSFFGFQTGDIVKATIPKGKYKGIWIGAVACRKTGYFDINRTYARDRQKKTQESLS
;
A
#
# COMPACT_ATOMS: atom_id res chain seq x y z
N MET A 1 -11.11 14.45 11.00
CA MET A 1 -12.34 13.72 11.42
C MET A 1 -11.95 12.46 12.17
N ILE A 2 -12.71 12.07 13.19
CA ILE A 2 -12.46 10.94 14.09
C ILE A 2 -13.56 9.90 13.89
N PHE A 3 -13.18 8.63 13.75
CA PHE A 3 -14.13 7.53 13.69
C PHE A 3 -14.74 7.28 15.07
N VAL A 4 -16.05 7.00 15.09
CA VAL A 4 -16.81 6.76 16.31
C VAL A 4 -17.47 5.39 16.23
N LEU A 5 -17.31 4.61 17.27
CA LEU A 5 -18.00 3.34 17.47
C LEU A 5 -19.01 3.46 18.61
N ASN A 6 -20.11 2.78 18.47
CA ASN A 6 -21.07 2.58 19.52
C ASN A 6 -20.52 1.66 20.64
N LYS A 7 -21.21 1.51 21.74
CA LYS A 7 -20.85 0.59 22.84
C LYS A 7 -20.66 -0.86 22.35
N ASP A 8 -21.51 -1.31 21.46
CA ASP A 8 -21.50 -2.62 20.79
C ASP A 8 -20.47 -2.74 19.64
N LYS A 9 -19.62 -1.71 19.45
CA LYS A 9 -18.62 -1.60 18.40
C LYS A 9 -19.18 -1.45 16.97
N LYS A 10 -20.48 -1.20 16.79
CA LYS A 10 -21.03 -0.82 15.49
C LYS A 10 -20.52 0.57 15.09
N PRO A 11 -20.21 0.80 13.80
CA PRO A 11 -19.72 2.09 13.34
C PRO A 11 -20.85 3.13 13.34
N LEU A 12 -20.52 4.33 13.82
CA LEU A 12 -21.35 5.53 13.77
C LEU A 12 -20.72 6.58 12.85
N ASP A 13 -21.44 7.65 12.58
CA ASP A 13 -20.93 8.76 11.80
C ASP A 13 -19.66 9.33 12.43
N PRO A 14 -18.58 9.54 11.65
CA PRO A 14 -17.39 10.21 12.12
C PRO A 14 -17.67 11.63 12.61
N CYS A 15 -17.07 12.02 13.70
CA CYS A 15 -17.26 13.34 14.30
C CYS A 15 -16.03 14.26 14.11
N HIS A 16 -16.24 15.56 14.35
CA HIS A 16 -15.14 16.51 14.39
C HIS A 16 -14.24 16.26 15.62
N GLU A 17 -12.97 16.66 15.53
CA GLU A 17 -11.98 16.44 16.58
C GLU A 17 -12.34 17.10 17.91
N SER A 18 -12.97 18.28 17.88
CA SER A 18 -13.46 18.98 19.07
C SER A 18 -14.53 18.18 19.81
N VAL A 19 -15.47 17.57 19.06
CA VAL A 19 -16.51 16.71 19.63
C VAL A 19 -15.92 15.47 20.28
N ALA A 20 -14.94 14.84 19.61
CA ALA A 20 -14.25 13.68 20.15
C ALA A 20 -13.49 14.02 21.45
N ARG A 21 -12.80 15.18 21.51
CA ARG A 21 -12.13 15.65 22.73
C ARG A 21 -13.12 15.87 23.88
N LYS A 22 -14.27 16.52 23.60
CA LYS A 22 -15.32 16.71 24.58
C LYS A 22 -15.85 15.40 25.15
N LEU A 23 -16.19 14.44 24.26
CA LEU A 23 -16.67 13.12 24.65
C LEU A 23 -15.66 12.34 25.51
N LEU A 24 -14.37 12.47 25.21
CA LEU A 24 -13.30 11.85 25.99
C LEU A 24 -13.11 12.54 27.35
N LYS A 25 -13.16 13.88 27.38
CA LYS A 25 -13.05 14.68 28.63
C LYS A 25 -14.22 14.42 29.56
N ASP A 26 -15.44 14.39 29.01
CA ASP A 26 -16.67 14.12 29.76
C ASP A 26 -16.79 12.62 30.20
N GLY A 27 -15.79 11.78 29.88
CA GLY A 27 -15.80 10.38 30.21
C GLY A 27 -16.87 9.54 29.47
N LYS A 28 -17.57 10.10 28.48
CA LYS A 28 -18.64 9.44 27.68
C LYS A 28 -18.09 8.53 26.59
N ALA A 29 -16.80 8.64 26.26
CA ALA A 29 -16.11 7.78 25.28
C ALA A 29 -14.76 7.31 25.81
N VAL A 30 -14.23 6.25 25.18
CA VAL A 30 -12.89 5.74 25.41
C VAL A 30 -12.14 5.60 24.08
N ILE A 31 -10.81 5.69 24.12
CA ILE A 31 -9.98 5.46 22.93
C ILE A 31 -10.05 3.98 22.57
N HIS A 32 -10.56 3.68 21.37
CA HIS A 32 -10.63 2.31 20.87
C HIS A 32 -9.40 1.94 20.03
N LYS A 33 -8.93 2.86 19.20
CA LYS A 33 -7.81 2.61 18.29
C LYS A 33 -7.04 3.90 18.00
N LYS A 34 -5.72 3.79 17.91
CA LYS A 34 -4.84 4.94 17.65
C LYS A 34 -4.75 5.28 16.16
N TYR A 35 -4.72 4.27 15.27
CA TYR A 35 -4.59 4.47 13.81
C TYR A 35 -5.54 3.57 13.02
N PRO A 36 -6.46 4.12 12.21
CA PRO A 36 -6.92 5.50 12.27
C PRO A 36 -7.53 5.81 13.64
N PHE A 37 -7.44 7.07 14.10
CA PHE A 37 -7.90 7.40 15.44
C PHE A 37 -9.41 7.18 15.55
N THR A 38 -9.80 6.38 16.53
CA THR A 38 -11.16 5.88 16.71
C THR A 38 -11.51 5.89 18.19
N ILE A 39 -12.65 6.45 18.53
CA ILE A 39 -13.22 6.43 19.87
C ILE A 39 -14.42 5.49 19.91
N ARG A 40 -14.71 4.95 21.10
CA ARG A 40 -15.89 4.14 21.34
C ARG A 40 -16.71 4.77 22.47
N LEU A 41 -18.01 4.92 22.24
CA LEU A 41 -18.95 5.41 23.22
C LEU A 41 -19.14 4.38 24.34
N LYS A 42 -19.36 4.84 25.57
CA LYS A 42 -19.69 4.00 26.72
C LYS A 42 -21.17 3.65 26.78
N GLU A 43 -22.02 4.52 26.24
CA GLU A 43 -23.46 4.37 26.17
C GLU A 43 -23.91 3.87 24.77
N LEU A 44 -24.99 3.14 24.71
CA LEU A 44 -25.56 2.68 23.46
C LEU A 44 -26.37 3.82 22.84
N LYS A 45 -26.03 4.22 21.62
CA LYS A 45 -26.88 5.08 20.81
C LYS A 45 -27.76 4.23 19.93
N THR A 46 -29.06 4.46 19.98
CA THR A 46 -30.08 3.77 19.17
C THR A 46 -30.23 4.33 17.77
N THR A 47 -29.71 5.53 17.51
CA THR A 47 -29.83 6.20 16.20
C THR A 47 -28.91 5.52 15.18
N GLU A 48 -29.51 4.88 14.18
CA GLU A 48 -28.77 4.37 13.04
C GLU A 48 -28.29 5.51 12.14
N SER A 49 -27.15 5.31 11.51
CA SER A 49 -26.62 6.26 10.54
C SER A 49 -27.37 6.20 9.22
N ASN A 50 -28.13 7.23 8.90
CA ASN A 50 -28.75 7.40 7.58
C ASN A 50 -27.80 8.04 6.55
N SER A 51 -26.58 8.33 6.94
CA SER A 51 -25.59 8.98 6.10
C SER A 51 -25.07 8.04 5.00
N ASN A 52 -24.89 8.59 3.81
CA ASN A 52 -24.34 7.85 2.67
C ASN A 52 -22.83 8.04 2.59
N PHE A 53 -22.09 7.09 3.19
CA PHE A 53 -20.63 7.05 3.09
C PHE A 53 -20.20 6.15 1.93
N ARG A 54 -19.39 6.70 1.05
CA ARG A 54 -18.83 6.00 -0.10
C ARG A 54 -17.31 5.88 0.05
N LEU A 55 -16.80 4.66 -0.07
CA LEU A 55 -15.37 4.40 -0.15
C LEU A 55 -14.94 4.40 -1.61
N LYS A 56 -13.95 5.20 -1.96
CA LYS A 56 -13.39 5.29 -3.32
C LYS A 56 -11.95 4.78 -3.33
N ILE A 57 -11.61 3.97 -4.34
CA ILE A 57 -10.35 3.20 -4.41
C ILE A 57 -9.71 3.39 -5.79
N ASP A 58 -8.61 4.16 -5.85
CA ASP A 58 -7.72 4.26 -7.00
C ASP A 58 -6.66 3.15 -6.91
N TYR A 59 -6.83 2.09 -7.71
CA TYR A 59 -5.98 0.90 -7.63
C TYR A 59 -4.76 1.00 -8.55
N GLY A 60 -3.58 1.09 -7.97
CA GLY A 60 -2.31 1.11 -8.69
C GLY A 60 -1.39 -0.06 -8.35
N SER A 61 -0.32 -0.22 -9.12
CA SER A 61 0.68 -1.29 -8.95
C SER A 61 1.57 -1.10 -7.73
N ARG A 62 1.98 0.12 -7.44
CA ARG A 62 2.86 0.48 -6.32
C ARG A 62 2.12 1.16 -5.20
N HIS A 63 1.18 2.01 -5.57
CA HIS A 63 0.35 2.80 -4.68
C HIS A 63 -1.11 2.53 -4.97
N THR A 64 -1.95 2.67 -3.98
CA THR A 64 -3.41 2.65 -4.09
C THR A 64 -3.94 3.78 -3.26
N GLY A 65 -4.64 4.71 -3.89
CA GLY A 65 -5.31 5.81 -3.22
C GLY A 65 -6.65 5.38 -2.65
N LEU A 66 -7.03 5.96 -1.52
CA LEU A 66 -8.30 5.72 -0.86
C LEU A 66 -8.89 7.01 -0.33
N ALA A 67 -10.18 7.18 -0.51
CA ALA A 67 -10.94 8.28 0.03
C ALA A 67 -12.28 7.80 0.58
N ILE A 68 -12.73 8.33 1.71
CA ILE A 68 -14.10 8.17 2.20
C ILE A 68 -14.80 9.52 2.07
N LEU A 69 -15.90 9.52 1.34
CA LEU A 69 -16.75 10.68 1.14
C LEU A 69 -18.09 10.48 1.84
N LYS A 70 -18.62 11.55 2.38
CA LYS A 70 -20.03 11.71 2.74
C LYS A 70 -20.60 12.79 1.84
N ASP A 71 -21.38 12.40 0.83
CA ASP A 71 -21.86 13.31 -0.23
C ASP A 71 -20.69 14.06 -0.90
N SER A 72 -20.65 15.40 -0.79
CA SER A 72 -19.56 16.24 -1.29
C SER A 72 -18.38 16.42 -0.31
N LYS A 73 -18.45 15.85 0.90
CA LYS A 73 -17.44 16.07 1.95
C LYS A 73 -16.44 14.93 2.01
N VAL A 74 -15.16 15.24 1.86
CA VAL A 74 -14.06 14.28 2.07
C VAL A 74 -13.78 14.14 3.56
N ILE A 75 -14.04 12.95 4.10
CA ILE A 75 -13.94 12.67 5.54
C ILE A 75 -12.58 12.07 5.89
N TRP A 76 -12.01 11.26 5.00
CA TRP A 76 -10.78 10.53 5.26
C TRP A 76 -10.03 10.25 3.97
N LEU A 77 -8.69 10.33 4.04
CA LEU A 77 -7.79 10.07 2.92
C LEU A 77 -6.66 9.14 3.36
N ALA A 78 -6.29 8.24 2.47
CA ALA A 78 -5.11 7.38 2.68
C ALA A 78 -4.47 6.95 1.37
N GLN A 79 -3.22 6.50 1.49
CA GLN A 79 -2.45 5.90 0.41
C GLN A 79 -1.78 4.62 0.89
N ILE A 80 -2.03 3.52 0.17
CA ILE A 80 -1.36 2.24 0.43
C ILE A 80 -0.08 2.17 -0.40
N HIS A 81 1.03 1.89 0.25
CA HIS A 81 2.29 1.54 -0.40
C HIS A 81 2.41 0.03 -0.47
N HIS A 82 2.30 -0.54 -1.66
CA HIS A 82 2.45 -1.97 -1.88
C HIS A 82 3.90 -2.42 -1.77
N LYS A 83 4.10 -3.69 -1.42
CA LYS A 83 5.43 -4.26 -1.27
C LYS A 83 6.14 -4.39 -2.62
N THR A 84 7.27 -3.73 -2.81
CA THR A 84 8.05 -3.72 -4.05
C THR A 84 9.31 -4.59 -4.03
N ASN A 85 9.85 -4.89 -2.84
CA ASN A 85 11.10 -5.64 -2.65
C ASN A 85 10.98 -7.16 -2.78
N ILE A 86 9.90 -7.67 -3.43
CA ILE A 86 9.62 -9.11 -3.54
C ILE A 86 10.70 -9.80 -4.35
N LYS A 87 11.14 -9.22 -5.48
CA LYS A 87 12.19 -9.80 -6.32
C LYS A 87 13.49 -9.97 -5.52
N LYS A 88 13.96 -8.90 -4.86
CA LYS A 88 15.17 -8.94 -4.03
C LYS A 88 15.12 -10.06 -2.98
N ASN A 89 13.97 -10.19 -2.29
CA ASN A 89 13.79 -11.25 -1.29
C ASN A 89 13.76 -12.66 -1.90
N MET A 90 13.20 -12.82 -3.10
CA MET A 90 13.20 -14.10 -3.83
C MET A 90 14.60 -14.49 -4.28
N ASP A 91 15.39 -13.55 -4.77
CA ASP A 91 16.76 -13.79 -5.20
C ASP A 91 17.66 -14.15 -4.00
N SER A 92 17.53 -13.46 -2.87
CA SER A 92 18.21 -13.83 -1.63
C SER A 92 17.86 -15.26 -1.18
N ARG A 93 16.58 -15.64 -1.23
CA ARG A 93 16.14 -17.01 -0.90
C ARG A 93 16.67 -18.04 -1.91
N ARG A 94 16.81 -17.67 -3.18
CA ARG A 94 17.40 -18.53 -4.22
C ARG A 94 18.88 -18.74 -3.94
N ALA A 95 19.63 -17.70 -3.62
CA ALA A 95 21.04 -17.78 -3.26
C ALA A 95 21.26 -18.66 -2.03
N MET A 96 20.48 -18.48 -0.96
CA MET A 96 20.54 -19.34 0.23
C MET A 96 20.25 -20.80 -0.07
N ARG A 97 19.25 -21.10 -0.94
CA ARG A 97 18.96 -22.47 -1.36
C ARG A 97 20.09 -23.08 -2.19
N ARG A 98 20.71 -22.29 -3.08
CA ARG A 98 21.89 -22.75 -3.84
C ARG A 98 23.03 -23.09 -2.90
N THR A 99 23.40 -22.22 -1.97
CA THR A 99 24.44 -22.46 -0.97
C THR A 99 24.18 -23.73 -0.17
N ARG A 100 22.93 -24.00 0.25
CA ARG A 100 22.57 -25.22 0.96
C ARG A 100 22.75 -26.50 0.10
N ARG A 101 22.49 -26.44 -1.20
CA ARG A 101 22.65 -27.56 -2.12
C ARG A 101 24.13 -27.89 -2.36
N CYS A 102 24.98 -26.88 -2.41
CA CYS A 102 26.41 -27.02 -2.66
C CYS A 102 27.20 -27.52 -1.44
N ARG A 103 26.53 -27.72 -0.28
CA ARG A 103 27.18 -28.30 0.90
C ARG A 103 27.36 -29.81 0.70
N LYS A 104 28.55 -30.34 1.03
CA LYS A 104 28.90 -31.78 0.91
C LYS A 104 28.19 -32.68 1.95
N THR A 105 27.17 -32.19 2.66
CA THR A 105 26.52 -32.94 3.74
C THR A 105 25.43 -33.89 3.28
N ARG A 106 24.71 -33.58 2.20
CA ARG A 106 23.66 -34.44 1.64
C ARG A 106 23.28 -33.97 0.24
N TYR A 107 23.39 -34.87 -0.73
CA TYR A 107 22.83 -34.63 -2.06
C TYR A 107 21.30 -34.68 -2.02
N ARG A 108 20.65 -33.70 -2.62
CA ARG A 108 19.22 -33.70 -2.89
C ARG A 108 18.99 -33.41 -4.36
N GLN A 109 18.28 -34.31 -5.02
CA GLN A 109 17.91 -34.12 -6.42
C GLN A 109 17.14 -32.78 -6.62
N ALA A 110 17.36 -32.14 -7.76
CA ALA A 110 16.63 -30.97 -8.13
C ALA A 110 15.13 -31.27 -8.26
N ARG A 111 14.28 -30.45 -7.68
CA ARG A 111 12.83 -30.57 -7.82
C ARG A 111 12.38 -29.66 -8.96
N PHE A 112 11.76 -30.24 -9.98
CA PHE A 112 11.14 -29.51 -11.05
C PHE A 112 9.73 -29.09 -10.64
N ASN A 113 9.31 -27.89 -11.04
CA ASN A 113 8.01 -27.36 -10.66
C ASN A 113 6.96 -27.67 -11.74
N ASN A 114 6.57 -28.92 -11.87
CA ASN A 114 5.57 -29.41 -12.82
C ASN A 114 4.12 -29.26 -12.32
N ARG A 115 3.85 -28.29 -11.47
CA ARG A 115 2.52 -28.08 -10.90
C ARG A 115 1.56 -27.52 -11.94
N LYS A 116 0.47 -28.21 -12.23
CA LYS A 116 -0.71 -27.60 -12.85
C LYS A 116 -1.31 -26.57 -11.90
N ARG A 117 -1.58 -25.38 -12.39
CA ARG A 117 -2.23 -24.32 -11.63
C ARG A 117 -3.72 -24.34 -11.94
N ARG A 118 -4.54 -24.09 -10.93
CA ARG A 118 -5.98 -23.98 -11.11
C ARG A 118 -6.28 -22.75 -11.96
N GLU A 119 -7.40 -22.77 -12.69
CA GLU A 119 -7.92 -21.60 -13.39
C GLU A 119 -8.07 -20.42 -12.43
N GLY A 120 -7.82 -19.21 -12.90
CA GLY A 120 -7.84 -18.02 -12.06
C GLY A 120 -6.72 -17.90 -11.01
N TRP A 121 -5.72 -18.81 -11.03
CA TRP A 121 -4.57 -18.70 -10.13
C TRP A 121 -3.71 -17.48 -10.48
N ILE A 122 -3.39 -16.69 -9.45
CA ILE A 122 -2.43 -15.60 -9.57
C ILE A 122 -1.24 -15.82 -8.62
N PRO A 123 -0.04 -15.27 -8.93
CA PRO A 123 1.11 -15.38 -8.06
C PRO A 123 0.82 -14.90 -6.64
N PRO A 124 1.39 -15.53 -5.59
CA PRO A 124 1.14 -15.15 -4.19
C PRO A 124 1.44 -13.69 -3.89
N SER A 125 2.38 -13.07 -4.60
CA SER A 125 2.69 -11.65 -4.47
C SER A 125 1.56 -10.74 -4.96
N LEU A 126 0.84 -11.14 -6.01
CA LEU A 126 -0.32 -10.45 -6.53
C LEU A 126 -1.54 -10.71 -5.65
N GLN A 127 -1.76 -11.96 -5.23
CA GLN A 127 -2.81 -12.30 -4.27
C GLN A 127 -2.67 -11.50 -2.97
N SER A 128 -1.43 -11.29 -2.50
CA SER A 128 -1.18 -10.46 -1.31
C SER A 128 -1.63 -9.00 -1.49
N ARG A 129 -1.55 -8.44 -2.71
CA ARG A 129 -2.05 -7.07 -3.00
C ARG A 129 -3.58 -7.02 -2.91
N VAL A 130 -4.25 -7.99 -3.51
CA VAL A 130 -5.71 -8.15 -3.42
C VAL A 130 -6.14 -8.27 -1.95
N ASN A 131 -5.46 -9.14 -1.18
CA ASN A 131 -5.76 -9.36 0.24
C ASN A 131 -5.52 -8.11 1.10
N ASN A 132 -4.54 -7.25 0.75
CA ASN A 132 -4.31 -6.00 1.45
C ASN A 132 -5.49 -5.05 1.31
N ILE A 133 -6.03 -4.93 0.08
CA ILE A 133 -7.21 -4.09 -0.18
C ILE A 133 -8.42 -4.66 0.56
N ASN A 134 -8.71 -5.96 0.40
CA ASN A 134 -9.81 -6.61 1.10
C ASN A 134 -9.74 -6.39 2.62
N SER A 135 -8.59 -6.66 3.22
CA SER A 135 -8.39 -6.48 4.66
C SER A 135 -8.61 -5.03 5.11
N LEU A 136 -8.25 -4.06 4.27
CA LEU A 136 -8.44 -2.65 4.59
C LEU A 136 -9.90 -2.22 4.43
N VAL A 137 -10.56 -2.63 3.37
CA VAL A 137 -12.00 -2.40 3.15
C VAL A 137 -12.80 -2.95 4.32
N PHE A 138 -12.55 -4.20 4.71
CA PHE A 138 -13.18 -4.81 5.88
C PHE A 138 -12.95 -4.01 7.17
N LYS A 139 -11.70 -3.56 7.40
CA LYS A 139 -11.38 -2.73 8.58
C LYS A 139 -12.10 -1.38 8.54
N LEU A 140 -12.19 -0.73 7.37
CA LEU A 140 -12.85 0.56 7.24
C LEU A 140 -14.37 0.44 7.42
N ARG A 141 -15.00 -0.63 6.92
CA ARG A 141 -16.42 -0.93 7.18
C ARG A 141 -16.74 -1.07 8.66
N ASN A 142 -15.83 -1.65 9.43
CA ASN A 142 -15.98 -1.77 10.88
C ASN A 142 -15.73 -0.46 11.65
N LEU A 143 -15.25 0.60 10.98
CA LEU A 143 -14.95 1.90 11.59
C LEU A 143 -15.87 3.02 11.09
N CYS A 144 -16.46 2.86 9.91
CA CYS A 144 -17.33 3.83 9.27
C CYS A 144 -18.50 3.10 8.59
N PRO A 145 -19.74 3.59 8.65
CA PRO A 145 -20.91 2.96 8.05
C PRO A 145 -20.92 3.16 6.54
N ILE A 146 -19.96 2.54 5.83
CA ILE A 146 -19.81 2.60 4.37
C ILE A 146 -20.94 1.82 3.73
N LYS A 147 -21.70 2.47 2.82
CA LYS A 147 -22.83 1.89 2.09
C LYS A 147 -22.50 1.53 0.63
N SER A 148 -21.49 2.18 0.04
CA SER A 148 -21.11 1.96 -1.36
C SER A 148 -19.62 2.11 -1.58
N ILE A 149 -19.11 1.52 -2.68
CA ILE A 149 -17.71 1.56 -3.07
C ILE A 149 -17.62 2.06 -4.51
N SER A 150 -16.67 2.95 -4.83
CA SER A 150 -16.28 3.26 -6.20
C SER A 150 -14.85 2.74 -6.43
N TYR A 151 -14.65 1.97 -7.48
CA TYR A 151 -13.40 1.32 -7.78
C TYR A 151 -12.92 1.70 -9.19
N GLU A 152 -11.66 2.15 -9.32
CA GLU A 152 -11.08 2.41 -10.61
C GLU A 152 -10.59 1.10 -11.25
N ASN A 153 -11.29 0.66 -12.30
CA ASN A 153 -10.98 -0.57 -13.03
C ASN A 153 -10.21 -0.28 -14.32
N VAL A 154 -8.96 0.17 -14.17
CA VAL A 154 -8.10 0.47 -15.33
C VAL A 154 -7.61 -0.82 -15.98
N LYS A 155 -7.58 -0.83 -17.32
CA LYS A 155 -6.92 -1.82 -18.13
C LYS A 155 -5.82 -1.14 -18.93
N PHE A 156 -4.59 -1.63 -18.83
CA PHE A 156 -3.50 -1.22 -19.69
C PHE A 156 -3.45 -2.15 -20.90
N ASP A 157 -3.42 -1.57 -22.08
CA ASP A 157 -3.19 -2.32 -23.28
C ASP A 157 -1.71 -2.64 -23.43
N THR A 158 -1.34 -3.81 -22.96
CA THR A 158 0.04 -4.27 -23.00
C THR A 158 0.49 -4.67 -24.40
N GLN A 159 -0.42 -4.99 -25.31
CA GLN A 159 -0.09 -5.32 -26.69
C GLN A 159 0.26 -4.06 -27.48
N LEU A 160 -0.60 -3.04 -27.44
CA LEU A 160 -0.32 -1.74 -28.02
C LEU A 160 0.93 -1.09 -27.42
N MET A 161 1.14 -1.25 -26.11
CA MET A 161 2.34 -0.75 -25.43
C MET A 161 3.62 -1.46 -25.88
N GLN A 162 3.53 -2.70 -26.35
CA GLN A 162 4.66 -3.47 -26.90
C GLN A 162 4.83 -3.28 -28.40
N ASN A 163 3.72 -3.21 -29.12
CA ASN A 163 3.70 -3.00 -30.58
C ASN A 163 2.67 -1.90 -30.90
N PRO A 164 3.09 -0.64 -31.02
CA PRO A 164 2.18 0.48 -31.33
C PRO A 164 1.51 0.43 -32.71
N GLU A 165 2.01 -0.42 -33.60
CA GLU A 165 1.49 -0.57 -34.99
C GLU A 165 0.46 -1.71 -35.06
N ILE A 166 0.15 -2.37 -33.96
CA ILE A 166 -0.82 -3.46 -33.92
C ILE A 166 -2.22 -2.95 -34.30
N SER A 167 -2.87 -3.59 -35.24
CA SER A 167 -4.18 -3.19 -35.74
C SER A 167 -5.03 -4.39 -36.17
N GLY A 168 -6.34 -4.19 -36.30
CA GLY A 168 -7.27 -5.19 -36.82
C GLY A 168 -7.30 -6.50 -36.05
N ILE A 169 -7.15 -7.60 -36.76
CA ILE A 169 -7.24 -8.98 -36.22
C ILE A 169 -6.16 -9.26 -35.17
N GLU A 170 -4.98 -8.64 -35.29
CA GLU A 170 -3.90 -8.78 -34.34
C GLU A 170 -4.21 -8.10 -32.99
N TYR A 171 -5.20 -7.20 -32.98
CA TYR A 171 -5.55 -6.38 -31.87
C TYR A 171 -7.01 -6.56 -31.45
N GLN A 172 -7.26 -7.43 -30.53
CA GLN A 172 -8.64 -7.81 -30.15
C GLN A 172 -9.29 -6.91 -29.09
N GLN A 173 -8.76 -5.75 -28.78
CA GLN A 173 -9.31 -4.97 -27.65
C GLN A 173 -9.27 -3.45 -27.91
N GLY A 174 -10.43 -2.81 -27.73
CA GLY A 174 -10.60 -1.36 -27.82
C GLY A 174 -9.71 -0.57 -26.86
N THR A 175 -9.19 0.57 -27.28
CA THR A 175 -8.10 1.29 -26.63
C THR A 175 -8.41 2.74 -26.31
N LEU A 176 -7.83 3.21 -25.22
CA LEU A 176 -7.55 4.61 -24.95
C LEU A 176 -6.12 4.90 -25.45
N GLN A 177 -5.97 4.98 -26.76
CA GLN A 177 -4.67 5.13 -27.44
C GLN A 177 -3.97 6.42 -26.98
N GLY A 178 -2.67 6.33 -26.67
CA GLY A 178 -1.84 7.47 -26.27
C GLY A 178 -2.00 7.94 -24.83
N TYR A 179 -3.21 7.93 -24.30
CA TYR A 179 -3.48 8.33 -22.91
C TYR A 179 -2.90 7.34 -21.90
N GLU A 180 -3.14 6.05 -22.07
CA GLU A 180 -2.64 5.01 -21.17
C GLU A 180 -1.11 4.99 -21.12
N VAL A 181 -0.43 5.19 -22.24
CA VAL A 181 1.03 5.22 -22.31
C VAL A 181 1.59 6.39 -21.50
N ARG A 182 1.03 7.59 -21.66
CA ARG A 182 1.49 8.78 -20.94
C ARG A 182 1.26 8.65 -19.44
N GLU A 183 0.08 8.19 -19.02
CA GLU A 183 -0.24 7.99 -17.62
C GLU A 183 0.60 6.87 -16.97
N TYR A 184 0.83 5.79 -17.71
CA TYR A 184 1.74 4.73 -17.29
C TYR A 184 3.16 5.26 -17.06
N LEU A 185 3.67 6.11 -17.95
CA LEU A 185 4.99 6.71 -17.82
C LEU A 185 5.04 7.70 -16.65
N LEU A 186 3.99 8.51 -16.45
CA LEU A 186 3.88 9.43 -15.32
C LEU A 186 3.95 8.68 -13.98
N GLU A 187 3.22 7.59 -13.87
CA GLU A 187 3.26 6.72 -12.68
C GLU A 187 4.65 6.06 -12.51
N LYS A 188 5.19 5.50 -13.60
CA LYS A 188 6.47 4.79 -13.58
C LYS A 188 7.65 5.69 -13.23
N ARG A 189 7.61 6.97 -13.62
CA ARG A 189 8.68 7.95 -13.43
C ARG A 189 8.47 8.87 -12.24
N GLY A 190 7.39 8.69 -11.48
CA GLY A 190 7.09 9.53 -10.33
C GLY A 190 6.85 11.00 -10.70
N ARG A 191 6.35 11.24 -11.92
CA ARG A 191 6.02 12.59 -12.45
C ARG A 191 7.19 13.56 -12.50
N ARG A 192 8.38 13.03 -12.74
CA ARG A 192 9.63 13.80 -12.85
C ARG A 192 10.23 13.67 -14.23
N CYS A 193 10.96 14.70 -14.64
CA CYS A 193 11.82 14.61 -15.82
C CYS A 193 12.87 13.50 -15.62
N ALA A 194 13.01 12.61 -16.59
CA ALA A 194 13.97 11.50 -16.51
C ALA A 194 15.44 11.96 -16.55
N TYR A 195 15.68 13.18 -17.00
CA TYR A 195 17.02 13.73 -17.18
C TYR A 195 17.42 14.69 -16.06
N CYS A 196 16.63 15.72 -15.78
CA CYS A 196 16.96 16.73 -14.77
C CYS A 196 16.20 16.57 -13.45
N SER A 197 15.33 15.55 -13.33
CA SER A 197 14.49 15.29 -12.16
C SER A 197 13.50 16.40 -11.78
N ALA A 198 13.31 17.44 -12.64
CA ALA A 198 12.38 18.53 -12.37
C ALA A 198 10.95 17.99 -12.17
N GLU A 199 10.28 18.51 -11.14
CA GLU A 199 8.89 18.22 -10.78
C GLU A 199 7.99 19.44 -11.10
N ASN A 200 6.68 19.19 -11.16
CA ASN A 200 5.67 20.24 -11.36
C ASN A 200 5.83 21.07 -12.65
N VAL A 201 6.53 20.50 -13.64
CA VAL A 201 6.71 21.08 -14.99
C VAL A 201 5.92 20.26 -16.01
N PRO A 202 5.52 20.86 -17.14
CA PRO A 202 4.94 20.11 -18.25
C PRO A 202 5.92 19.03 -18.74
N LEU A 203 5.48 17.76 -18.72
CA LEU A 203 6.30 16.63 -19.14
C LEU A 203 5.78 16.12 -20.48
N GLU A 204 6.69 15.89 -21.41
CA GLU A 204 6.48 15.34 -22.73
C GLU A 204 6.92 13.88 -22.78
N VAL A 205 6.25 13.07 -23.62
CA VAL A 205 6.69 11.69 -23.91
C VAL A 205 7.81 11.78 -24.94
N GLU A 206 8.97 11.23 -24.58
CA GLU A 206 10.20 11.33 -25.33
C GLU A 206 10.80 9.94 -25.58
N HIS A 207 11.48 9.76 -26.73
CA HIS A 207 12.13 8.52 -27.12
C HIS A 207 13.54 8.42 -26.52
N ILE A 208 13.82 7.38 -25.76
CA ILE A 208 15.16 7.09 -25.19
C ILE A 208 16.18 6.90 -26.34
N ILE A 209 15.81 6.09 -27.33
CA ILE A 209 16.50 6.01 -28.64
C ILE A 209 15.60 6.70 -29.65
N PRO A 210 16.00 7.82 -30.28
CA PRO A 210 15.20 8.56 -31.21
C PRO A 210 14.78 7.72 -32.46
N LYS A 211 13.60 8.02 -33.01
CA LYS A 211 13.11 7.31 -34.21
C LYS A 211 14.07 7.39 -35.39
N ILE A 212 14.72 8.53 -35.60
CA ILE A 212 15.70 8.72 -36.67
C ILE A 212 16.91 7.78 -36.52
N ARG A 213 17.14 7.24 -35.32
CA ARG A 213 18.19 6.25 -35.05
C ARG A 213 17.66 4.82 -34.88
N GLY A 214 16.48 4.53 -35.41
CA GLY A 214 15.85 3.21 -35.34
C GLY A 214 15.12 2.92 -34.04
N GLY A 215 14.88 3.93 -33.18
CA GLY A 215 14.10 3.78 -31.95
C GLY A 215 12.62 3.47 -32.24
N SER A 216 12.06 2.51 -31.53
CA SER A 216 10.67 2.09 -31.64
C SER A 216 9.74 2.91 -30.74
N ASN A 217 8.44 2.92 -31.06
CA ASN A 217 7.40 3.49 -30.19
C ASN A 217 7.04 2.60 -28.98
N LYS A 218 7.77 1.50 -28.75
CA LYS A 218 7.55 0.65 -27.60
C LYS A 218 7.70 1.44 -26.31
N VAL A 219 6.82 1.22 -25.34
CA VAL A 219 6.86 1.90 -24.03
C VAL A 219 8.20 1.71 -23.32
N SER A 220 8.91 0.61 -23.59
CA SER A 220 10.27 0.41 -23.07
C SER A 220 11.27 1.44 -23.61
N ASN A 221 11.04 2.00 -24.80
CA ASN A 221 11.85 3.05 -25.42
C ASN A 221 11.32 4.47 -25.16
N LEU A 222 10.26 4.62 -24.34
CA LEU A 222 9.67 5.90 -24.03
C LEU A 222 9.97 6.31 -22.58
N THR A 223 10.16 7.60 -22.37
CA THR A 223 10.35 8.21 -21.06
C THR A 223 9.62 9.56 -20.98
N LEU A 224 9.73 10.24 -19.85
CA LEU A 224 9.20 11.59 -19.67
C LEU A 224 10.35 12.57 -19.56
N SER A 225 10.28 13.65 -20.31
CA SER A 225 11.22 14.77 -20.23
C SER A 225 10.48 16.10 -20.12
N CYS A 226 11.09 17.07 -19.46
CA CYS A 226 10.64 18.45 -19.58
C CYS A 226 11.03 18.99 -20.99
N ARG A 227 10.35 20.03 -21.43
CA ARG A 227 10.54 20.60 -22.77
C ARG A 227 12.00 21.02 -23.02
N SER A 228 12.67 21.62 -22.04
CA SER A 228 14.07 22.03 -22.16
C SER A 228 15.02 20.84 -22.38
N CYS A 229 14.90 19.80 -21.55
CA CYS A 229 15.72 18.59 -21.74
C CYS A 229 15.44 17.88 -23.07
N ASN A 230 14.18 17.83 -23.49
CA ASN A 230 13.78 17.23 -24.76
C ASN A 230 14.41 17.96 -25.94
N GLN A 231 14.37 19.28 -25.96
CA GLN A 231 14.97 20.09 -27.00
C GLN A 231 16.51 19.99 -27.02
N VAL A 232 17.16 20.06 -25.85
CA VAL A 232 18.62 19.94 -25.77
C VAL A 232 19.10 18.56 -26.15
N LYS A 233 18.39 17.50 -25.79
CA LYS A 233 18.73 16.13 -26.20
C LYS A 233 18.61 15.94 -27.73
N GLY A 234 17.57 16.45 -28.36
CA GLY A 234 17.34 16.36 -29.79
C GLY A 234 17.43 14.93 -30.33
N SER A 235 18.24 14.70 -31.35
CA SER A 235 18.42 13.39 -32.00
C SER A 235 19.44 12.47 -31.34
N ARG A 236 20.01 12.85 -30.17
CA ARG A 236 20.94 12.00 -29.40
C ARG A 236 20.21 10.91 -28.65
N THR A 237 20.86 9.76 -28.44
CA THR A 237 20.36 8.75 -27.50
C THR A 237 20.47 9.26 -26.06
N ALA A 238 19.74 8.64 -25.12
CA ALA A 238 19.86 9.02 -23.70
C ALA A 238 21.27 8.81 -23.16
N GLU A 239 22.00 7.80 -23.63
CA GLU A 239 23.38 7.54 -23.29
C GLU A 239 24.33 8.64 -23.78
N GLU A 240 24.20 9.06 -25.02
CA GLU A 240 24.97 10.19 -25.61
C GLU A 240 24.61 11.54 -24.97
N PHE A 241 23.45 11.63 -24.36
CA PHE A 241 23.01 12.80 -23.59
C PHE A 241 23.54 12.78 -22.15
N GLY A 242 24.33 11.75 -21.77
CA GLY A 242 24.92 11.61 -20.44
C GLY A 242 24.04 10.86 -19.41
N HIS A 243 23.01 10.15 -19.88
CA HIS A 243 22.07 9.41 -19.01
C HIS A 243 22.00 7.90 -19.35
N PRO A 244 23.09 7.13 -19.10
CA PRO A 244 23.14 5.70 -19.39
C PRO A 244 22.13 4.90 -18.55
N GLU A 245 21.76 5.38 -17.36
CA GLU A 245 20.71 4.79 -16.49
C GLU A 245 19.35 4.83 -17.16
N VAL A 246 19.03 5.89 -17.93
CA VAL A 246 17.80 6.00 -18.69
C VAL A 246 17.86 5.07 -19.89
N TYR A 247 18.99 5.01 -20.60
CA TYR A 247 19.20 4.11 -21.72
C TYR A 247 19.00 2.63 -21.33
N SER A 248 19.47 2.23 -20.17
CA SER A 248 19.29 0.86 -19.64
C SER A 248 17.83 0.42 -19.47
N LEU A 249 16.87 1.35 -19.61
CA LEU A 249 15.44 1.08 -19.42
C LEU A 249 14.76 0.55 -20.69
N VAL A 250 15.38 0.67 -21.86
CA VAL A 250 14.81 0.29 -23.17
C VAL A 250 14.27 -1.14 -23.18
N ASN A 251 14.92 -2.06 -22.47
CA ASN A 251 14.54 -3.48 -22.42
C ASN A 251 13.84 -3.91 -21.12
N LYS A 252 13.38 -2.97 -20.28
CA LYS A 252 12.69 -3.35 -19.04
C LYS A 252 11.24 -3.77 -19.29
N PRO A 253 10.81 -4.91 -18.72
CA PRO A 253 9.44 -5.40 -18.95
C PRO A 253 8.39 -4.49 -18.30
N LEU A 254 7.19 -4.45 -18.90
CA LEU A 254 6.01 -3.69 -18.44
C LEU A 254 5.38 -4.29 -17.17
N LYS A 255 6.15 -4.38 -16.10
CA LYS A 255 5.73 -5.06 -14.85
C LYS A 255 4.51 -4.44 -14.21
N ASP A 256 4.47 -3.12 -14.16
CA ASP A 256 3.45 -2.40 -13.39
C ASP A 256 2.09 -2.52 -14.09
N ALA A 257 2.05 -2.37 -15.42
CA ALA A 257 0.85 -2.60 -16.23
C ALA A 257 0.35 -4.05 -16.10
N ALA A 258 1.26 -5.02 -16.21
CA ALA A 258 0.92 -6.44 -16.07
C ALA A 258 0.38 -6.78 -14.66
N ILE A 259 0.88 -6.14 -13.61
CA ILE A 259 0.38 -6.32 -12.24
C ILE A 259 -1.07 -5.85 -12.14
N VAL A 260 -1.38 -4.66 -12.62
CA VAL A 260 -2.75 -4.10 -12.57
C VAL A 260 -3.69 -4.97 -13.39
N ASN A 261 -3.34 -5.29 -14.64
CA ASN A 261 -4.17 -6.13 -15.51
C ASN A 261 -4.47 -7.51 -14.89
N ALA A 262 -3.47 -8.15 -14.26
CA ALA A 262 -3.64 -9.47 -13.66
C ALA A 262 -4.49 -9.45 -12.37
N THR A 263 -4.65 -8.32 -11.71
CA THR A 263 -5.30 -8.25 -10.41
C THR A 263 -6.61 -7.47 -10.40
N ARG A 264 -6.87 -6.60 -11.40
CA ARG A 264 -8.03 -5.70 -11.42
C ARG A 264 -9.37 -6.41 -11.22
N TRP A 265 -9.64 -7.49 -11.95
CA TRP A 265 -10.88 -8.25 -11.81
C TRP A 265 -10.95 -9.02 -10.49
N LYS A 266 -9.78 -9.51 -10.01
CA LYS A 266 -9.74 -10.19 -8.71
C LYS A 266 -10.05 -9.23 -7.56
N VAL A 267 -9.59 -7.97 -7.65
CA VAL A 267 -9.94 -6.92 -6.68
C VAL A 267 -11.42 -6.61 -6.78
N TYR A 268 -11.95 -6.39 -7.99
CA TYR A 268 -13.37 -6.14 -8.21
C TYR A 268 -14.26 -7.22 -7.61
N ASN A 269 -13.98 -8.50 -7.90
CA ASN A 269 -14.75 -9.62 -7.38
C ASN A 269 -14.76 -9.65 -5.85
N VAL A 270 -13.61 -9.40 -5.21
CA VAL A 270 -13.51 -9.33 -3.75
C VAL A 270 -14.30 -8.13 -3.18
N LEU A 271 -14.39 -7.02 -3.90
CA LEU A 271 -15.22 -5.90 -3.49
C LEU A 271 -16.72 -6.23 -3.62
N MET A 272 -17.12 -6.92 -4.69
CA MET A 272 -18.50 -7.42 -4.86
C MET A 272 -18.92 -8.40 -3.76
N GLU A 273 -18.00 -9.26 -3.29
CA GLU A 273 -18.22 -10.18 -2.16
C GLU A 273 -18.57 -9.45 -0.84
N THR A 274 -18.32 -8.13 -0.77
CA THR A 274 -18.71 -7.34 0.41
C THR A 274 -20.22 -7.14 0.55
N GLY A 275 -21.00 -7.38 -0.50
CA GLY A 275 -22.44 -7.11 -0.56
C GLY A 275 -22.81 -5.63 -0.64
N LEU A 276 -21.84 -4.72 -0.82
CA LEU A 276 -22.09 -3.31 -1.04
C LEU A 276 -22.25 -3.02 -2.53
N ASP A 277 -22.95 -1.92 -2.85
CA ASP A 277 -22.98 -1.38 -4.21
C ASP A 277 -21.58 -0.97 -4.66
N VAL A 278 -21.09 -1.53 -5.79
CA VAL A 278 -19.74 -1.29 -6.32
C VAL A 278 -19.83 -0.65 -7.70
N GLU A 279 -19.56 0.64 -7.75
CA GLU A 279 -19.42 1.41 -8.98
C GLU A 279 -18.03 1.21 -9.57
N CYS A 280 -17.94 0.93 -10.89
CA CYS A 280 -16.68 0.93 -11.63
C CYS A 280 -16.44 2.27 -12.35
N GLY A 281 -15.28 2.88 -12.14
CA GLY A 281 -14.80 4.05 -12.88
C GLY A 281 -13.68 3.69 -13.86
N THR A 282 -13.52 4.52 -14.89
CA THR A 282 -12.40 4.45 -15.84
C THR A 282 -11.37 5.53 -15.53
N GLY A 283 -10.09 5.29 -15.83
CA GLY A 283 -9.03 6.28 -15.65
C GLY A 283 -9.25 7.59 -16.40
N GLY A 284 -9.86 7.54 -17.60
CA GLY A 284 -10.24 8.73 -18.37
C GLY A 284 -11.23 9.61 -17.62
N ARG A 285 -12.28 9.00 -17.05
CA ARG A 285 -13.27 9.73 -16.24
C ARG A 285 -12.68 10.28 -14.96
N THR A 286 -11.83 9.51 -14.27
CA THR A 286 -11.11 9.98 -13.08
C THR A 286 -10.29 11.25 -13.39
N LYS A 287 -9.54 11.25 -14.52
CA LYS A 287 -8.79 12.43 -14.95
C LYS A 287 -9.70 13.62 -15.23
N PHE A 288 -10.77 13.42 -15.99
CA PHE A 288 -11.75 14.47 -16.31
C PHE A 288 -12.32 15.09 -15.02
N ASN A 289 -12.82 14.25 -14.10
CA ASN A 289 -13.36 14.72 -12.83
C ASN A 289 -12.32 15.48 -12.00
N ARG A 290 -11.06 15.01 -11.98
CA ARG A 290 -9.98 15.65 -11.24
C ARG A 290 -9.64 17.04 -11.79
N ILE A 291 -9.59 17.18 -13.11
CA ILE A 291 -9.35 18.46 -13.76
C ILE A 291 -10.50 19.44 -13.45
N ASN A 292 -11.75 19.01 -13.56
CA ASN A 292 -12.91 19.83 -13.27
C ASN A 292 -12.96 20.29 -11.79
N LEU A 293 -12.46 19.45 -10.87
CA LEU A 293 -12.36 19.79 -9.45
C LEU A 293 -11.09 20.59 -9.11
N ASN A 294 -10.24 20.86 -10.10
CA ASN A 294 -8.93 21.53 -9.95
C ASN A 294 -8.06 20.90 -8.86
N LEU A 295 -8.04 19.57 -8.80
CA LEU A 295 -7.24 18.81 -7.84
C LEU A 295 -5.89 18.40 -8.44
N PRO A 296 -4.81 18.45 -7.63
CA PRO A 296 -3.49 17.98 -8.08
C PRO A 296 -3.51 16.47 -8.33
N LYS A 297 -2.59 15.99 -9.14
CA LYS A 297 -2.48 14.57 -9.45
C LYS A 297 -1.74 13.85 -8.34
N ASP A 298 -2.47 13.11 -7.53
CA ASP A 298 -1.95 12.15 -6.56
C ASP A 298 -3.00 11.05 -6.35
N HIS A 299 -2.59 9.84 -5.95
CA HIS A 299 -3.48 8.69 -5.82
C HIS A 299 -4.67 8.92 -4.89
N HIS A 300 -4.50 9.65 -3.79
CA HIS A 300 -5.60 9.94 -2.88
C HIS A 300 -6.57 10.98 -3.44
N PHE A 301 -6.12 11.89 -4.32
CA PHE A 301 -7.00 12.82 -5.04
C PHE A 301 -7.67 12.13 -6.23
N ASP A 302 -6.95 11.28 -6.96
CA ASP A 302 -7.53 10.46 -8.01
C ASP A 302 -8.63 9.57 -7.43
N ALA A 303 -8.44 9.00 -6.23
CA ALA A 303 -9.49 8.24 -5.55
C ALA A 303 -10.78 9.05 -5.33
N ILE A 304 -10.71 10.34 -4.97
CA ILE A 304 -11.91 11.19 -4.82
C ILE A 304 -12.70 11.28 -6.13
N CYS A 305 -12.00 11.26 -7.26
CA CYS A 305 -12.52 11.56 -8.59
C CYS A 305 -13.08 10.34 -9.35
N ILE A 306 -13.12 9.16 -8.74
CA ILE A 306 -13.54 7.92 -9.39
C ILE A 306 -15.06 7.91 -9.63
N GLY A 307 -15.45 7.55 -10.85
CA GLY A 307 -16.81 7.20 -11.23
C GLY A 307 -17.76 8.38 -11.45
N ALA A 308 -18.99 8.05 -11.76
CA ALA A 308 -20.08 9.00 -11.97
C ALA A 308 -20.53 9.67 -10.66
N SER A 309 -20.35 8.97 -9.55
CA SER A 309 -20.66 9.45 -8.19
C SER A 309 -19.74 10.56 -7.68
N THR A 310 -18.83 11.07 -8.52
CA THR A 310 -17.96 12.19 -8.13
C THR A 310 -18.78 13.47 -8.08
N PRO A 311 -18.83 14.18 -6.93
CA PRO A 311 -19.59 15.42 -6.81
C PRO A 311 -18.96 16.57 -7.60
N GLN A 312 -19.79 17.52 -8.05
CA GLN A 312 -19.32 18.70 -8.80
C GLN A 312 -18.41 19.63 -7.97
N LYS A 313 -18.59 19.65 -6.65
CA LYS A 313 -17.75 20.41 -5.71
C LYS A 313 -17.38 19.49 -4.54
N VAL A 314 -16.17 19.66 -4.03
CA VAL A 314 -15.64 18.85 -2.93
C VAL A 314 -15.21 19.74 -1.77
N VAL A 315 -15.63 19.38 -0.56
CA VAL A 315 -15.26 20.08 0.67
C VAL A 315 -14.37 19.15 1.52
N PHE A 316 -13.14 19.54 1.76
CA PHE A 316 -12.23 18.77 2.58
C PHE A 316 -12.51 18.99 4.07
N LYS A 317 -12.82 17.91 4.79
CA LYS A 317 -12.93 17.89 6.26
C LYS A 317 -11.67 17.34 6.92
N THR A 318 -10.68 16.97 6.13
CA THR A 318 -9.37 16.53 6.57
C THR A 318 -8.30 16.92 5.54
N ASN A 319 -7.14 17.37 6.01
CA ASN A 319 -5.96 17.61 5.19
C ASN A 319 -4.90 16.54 5.41
N GLN A 320 -5.17 15.56 6.28
CA GLN A 320 -4.24 14.49 6.61
C GLN A 320 -4.45 13.29 5.71
N VAL A 321 -3.39 12.87 5.01
CA VAL A 321 -3.34 11.65 4.21
C VAL A 321 -2.60 10.58 5.00
N ILE A 322 -3.28 9.49 5.35
CA ILE A 322 -2.69 8.38 6.12
C ILE A 322 -1.87 7.50 5.19
N GLN A 323 -0.58 7.37 5.48
CA GLN A 323 0.33 6.51 4.73
C GLN A 323 0.31 5.08 5.31
N ILE A 324 -0.14 4.12 4.50
CA ILE A 324 -0.30 2.72 4.90
C ILE A 324 0.74 1.87 4.16
N LYS A 325 1.73 1.32 4.87
CA LYS A 325 2.73 0.43 4.27
C LYS A 325 2.28 -1.03 4.37
N ALA A 326 2.16 -1.70 3.22
CA ALA A 326 1.90 -3.14 3.18
C ALA A 326 3.16 -3.91 3.62
N LYS A 327 3.10 -4.48 4.82
CA LYS A 327 4.15 -5.35 5.37
C LYS A 327 3.72 -6.81 5.19
N GLY A 328 4.67 -7.69 4.84
CA GLY A 328 4.41 -9.12 4.90
C GLY A 328 4.30 -9.57 6.36
N ARG A 329 3.74 -10.76 6.56
CA ARG A 329 3.64 -11.39 7.90
C ARG A 329 4.99 -11.73 8.52
N GLY A 330 6.10 -11.40 7.85
CA GLY A 330 7.44 -11.81 8.24
C GLY A 330 7.73 -13.28 7.87
N SER A 331 8.78 -13.84 8.43
CA SER A 331 9.11 -15.24 8.26
C SER A 331 8.31 -16.08 9.25
N HIS A 332 7.61 -17.09 8.76
CA HIS A 332 7.06 -18.16 9.60
C HIS A 332 8.11 -19.24 9.90
N CYS A 333 9.36 -19.01 9.48
CA CYS A 333 10.45 -19.92 9.79
C CYS A 333 10.71 -19.88 11.30
N ARG A 334 10.49 -20.98 11.97
CA ARG A 334 10.78 -21.12 13.40
C ARG A 334 12.26 -21.28 13.68
N THR A 335 13.04 -21.59 12.67
CA THR A 335 14.49 -21.71 12.74
C THR A 335 15.08 -20.33 12.49
N ASN A 336 15.78 -19.80 13.47
CA ASN A 336 16.61 -18.64 13.30
C ASN A 336 17.85 -19.05 12.51
N LEU A 337 18.09 -18.42 11.36
CA LEU A 337 19.19 -18.77 10.45
C LEU A 337 20.21 -17.64 10.46
N ASP A 338 21.50 -18.01 10.37
CA ASP A 338 22.56 -17.07 10.10
C ASP A 338 22.54 -16.57 8.64
N LYS A 339 23.47 -15.67 8.28
CA LYS A 339 23.60 -15.11 6.92
C LYS A 339 23.86 -16.18 5.86
N TYR A 340 24.42 -17.31 6.23
CA TYR A 340 24.70 -18.45 5.35
C TYR A 340 23.55 -19.48 5.31
N GLY A 341 22.50 -19.28 6.13
CA GLY A 341 21.35 -20.17 6.20
C GLY A 341 21.53 -21.36 7.13
N PHE A 342 22.50 -21.34 8.05
CA PHE A 342 22.62 -22.35 9.10
C PHE A 342 21.69 -22.03 10.27
N PRO A 343 21.11 -23.08 10.92
CA PRO A 343 20.29 -22.87 12.11
C PRO A 343 21.14 -22.35 13.27
N ARG A 344 20.69 -21.25 13.88
CA ARG A 344 21.25 -20.67 15.10
C ARG A 344 20.40 -20.93 16.34
N GLY A 345 19.10 -21.18 16.12
CA GLY A 345 18.16 -21.43 17.17
C GLY A 345 16.74 -21.57 16.64
N TYR A 346 15.79 -21.82 17.54
CA TYR A 346 14.39 -22.03 17.19
C TYR A 346 13.49 -21.06 17.97
N PHE A 347 12.59 -20.41 17.26
CA PHE A 347 11.55 -19.62 17.88
C PHE A 347 10.52 -20.51 18.58
N ALA A 348 10.06 -20.09 19.75
CA ALA A 348 9.01 -20.76 20.46
C ALA A 348 7.71 -20.86 19.64
N ARG A 349 6.98 -21.95 19.83
CA ARG A 349 5.68 -22.16 19.17
C ARG A 349 4.60 -21.30 19.78
N GLN A 350 4.63 -21.17 21.11
CA GLN A 350 3.70 -20.35 21.88
C GLN A 350 4.20 -18.91 21.91
N LYS A 351 3.28 -17.97 21.91
CA LYS A 351 3.56 -16.54 22.04
C LYS A 351 3.34 -16.05 23.48
N SER A 352 2.55 -16.79 24.25
CA SER A 352 2.23 -16.47 25.62
C SER A 352 2.81 -17.55 26.55
N PHE A 353 3.43 -17.12 27.66
CA PHE A 353 3.98 -17.98 28.69
C PHE A 353 3.50 -17.45 30.03
N PHE A 354 2.87 -18.29 30.85
CA PHE A 354 2.31 -17.91 32.12
C PHE A 354 1.41 -16.65 32.08
N GLY A 355 0.63 -16.53 31.02
CA GLY A 355 -0.27 -15.38 30.81
C GLY A 355 0.39 -14.12 30.21
N PHE A 356 1.72 -14.08 30.08
CA PHE A 356 2.47 -12.94 29.54
C PHE A 356 2.95 -13.17 28.11
N GLN A 357 3.03 -12.09 27.34
CA GLN A 357 3.62 -12.08 26.00
C GLN A 357 4.83 -11.15 25.97
N THR A 358 5.80 -11.46 25.11
CA THR A 358 6.93 -10.56 24.88
C THR A 358 6.45 -9.19 24.43
N GLY A 359 6.82 -8.14 25.15
CA GLY A 359 6.40 -6.75 24.92
C GLY A 359 5.34 -6.24 25.90
N ASP A 360 4.76 -7.10 26.74
CA ASP A 360 3.86 -6.66 27.81
C ASP A 360 4.62 -5.81 28.83
N ILE A 361 3.99 -4.77 29.33
CA ILE A 361 4.54 -3.97 30.43
C ILE A 361 4.15 -4.62 31.76
N VAL A 362 5.15 -5.06 32.49
CA VAL A 362 4.97 -5.78 33.75
C VAL A 362 5.65 -5.07 34.92
N LYS A 363 5.10 -5.25 36.12
CA LYS A 363 5.72 -4.91 37.38
C LYS A 363 6.19 -6.21 38.03
N ALA A 364 7.51 -6.37 38.15
CA ALA A 364 8.10 -7.54 38.80
C ALA A 364 8.64 -7.17 40.18
N THR A 365 8.29 -7.95 41.20
CA THR A 365 8.82 -7.84 42.56
C THR A 365 9.76 -9.01 42.79
N ILE A 366 11.05 -8.71 42.99
CA ILE A 366 12.09 -9.72 43.21
C ILE A 366 12.47 -9.67 44.71
N PRO A 367 12.16 -10.71 45.51
CA PRO A 367 12.34 -10.66 46.94
C PRO A 367 13.80 -10.84 47.38
N LYS A 368 14.63 -11.58 46.63
CA LYS A 368 16.00 -11.96 47.05
C LYS A 368 16.98 -11.91 45.84
N GLY A 369 18.28 -11.83 46.13
CA GLY A 369 19.35 -11.92 45.12
C GLY A 369 19.82 -10.59 44.58
N LYS A 370 20.74 -10.63 43.63
CA LYS A 370 21.40 -9.46 42.96
C LYS A 370 20.42 -8.40 42.43
N TYR A 371 19.22 -8.82 42.06
CA TYR A 371 18.22 -7.95 41.44
C TYR A 371 17.01 -7.72 42.39
N LYS A 372 17.19 -7.84 43.71
CA LYS A 372 16.15 -7.53 44.70
C LYS A 372 15.55 -6.16 44.44
N GLY A 373 14.22 -6.05 44.46
CA GLY A 373 13.50 -4.81 44.27
C GLY A 373 12.30 -4.93 43.35
N ILE A 374 11.71 -3.78 43.02
CA ILE A 374 10.56 -3.65 42.09
C ILE A 374 11.04 -3.10 40.76
N TRP A 375 10.69 -3.80 39.72
CA TRP A 375 11.08 -3.46 38.36
C TRP A 375 9.86 -3.32 37.46
N ILE A 376 9.80 -2.24 36.66
CA ILE A 376 8.73 -2.01 35.69
C ILE A 376 9.35 -1.89 34.31
N GLY A 377 8.85 -2.65 33.34
CA GLY A 377 9.36 -2.59 31.97
C GLY A 377 8.71 -3.60 31.04
N ALA A 378 9.11 -3.57 29.77
CA ALA A 378 8.66 -4.54 28.80
C ALA A 378 9.32 -5.90 29.04
N VAL A 379 8.50 -6.95 29.14
CA VAL A 379 8.96 -8.32 29.38
C VAL A 379 9.36 -9.00 28.07
N ALA A 380 10.46 -9.75 28.10
CA ALA A 380 10.79 -10.74 27.08
C ALA A 380 10.60 -12.15 27.64
N CYS A 381 9.56 -12.83 27.17
CA CYS A 381 9.20 -14.16 27.64
C CYS A 381 10.05 -15.24 26.95
N ARG A 382 10.64 -16.13 27.74
CA ARG A 382 11.40 -17.28 27.26
C ARG A 382 10.63 -18.58 27.50
N LYS A 383 10.84 -19.58 26.63
CA LYS A 383 10.22 -20.90 26.74
C LYS A 383 10.51 -21.61 28.07
N THR A 384 11.64 -21.31 28.70
CA THR A 384 12.08 -21.89 29.95
C THR A 384 11.34 -21.37 31.18
N GLY A 385 10.42 -20.39 31.02
CA GLY A 385 9.72 -19.73 32.14
C GLY A 385 10.49 -18.56 32.74
N TYR A 386 11.69 -18.27 32.27
CA TYR A 386 12.43 -17.08 32.66
C TYR A 386 11.98 -15.87 31.83
N PHE A 387 11.96 -14.72 32.49
CA PHE A 387 11.58 -13.46 31.89
C PHE A 387 12.70 -12.44 32.05
N ASP A 388 13.04 -11.77 30.94
CA ASP A 388 13.93 -10.61 30.99
C ASP A 388 13.07 -9.34 30.98
N ILE A 389 13.38 -8.36 31.83
CA ILE A 389 12.70 -7.07 31.85
C ILE A 389 13.62 -6.00 31.26
N ASN A 390 13.19 -5.36 30.19
CA ASN A 390 13.96 -4.31 29.53
C ASN A 390 13.73 -2.96 30.23
N ARG A 391 14.78 -2.41 30.84
CA ARG A 391 14.76 -1.16 31.64
C ARG A 391 14.63 0.11 30.80
N THR A 392 14.97 0.08 29.52
CA THR A 392 14.98 1.26 28.66
C THR A 392 13.58 1.88 28.49
N TYR A 393 12.53 1.08 28.62
CA TYR A 393 11.15 1.55 28.52
C TYR A 393 10.66 2.37 29.74
N ALA A 394 11.27 2.20 30.91
CA ALA A 394 10.88 2.93 32.12
C ALA A 394 11.50 4.33 32.15
N ARG A 395 12.72 4.50 31.65
CA ARG A 395 13.43 5.80 31.61
C ARG A 395 12.78 6.80 30.66
N ASP A 396 12.32 6.35 29.49
CA ASP A 396 11.71 7.25 28.48
C ASP A 396 10.31 7.74 28.88
N ARG A 397 9.57 6.97 29.69
CA ARG A 397 8.28 7.42 30.23
C ARG A 397 8.42 8.42 31.38
N GLN A 398 9.39 8.25 32.24
CA GLN A 398 9.65 9.22 33.32
C GLN A 398 10.13 10.57 32.77
N LYS A 399 10.98 10.60 31.73
CA LYS A 399 11.34 11.83 31.03
C LYS A 399 10.14 12.53 30.40
N LYS A 400 9.26 11.79 29.68
CA LYS A 400 8.06 12.36 29.06
C LYS A 400 7.01 12.85 30.07
N THR A 401 6.97 12.29 31.27
CA THR A 401 6.03 12.73 32.32
C THR A 401 6.57 13.96 33.05
N GLN A 402 7.90 14.13 33.14
CA GLN A 402 8.51 15.35 33.67
C GLN A 402 8.47 16.54 32.68
N GLU A 403 8.60 16.29 31.38
CA GLU A 403 8.45 17.32 30.32
C GLU A 403 7.00 17.77 30.09
N SER A 404 6.00 17.04 30.59
CA SER A 404 4.58 17.42 30.54
C SER A 404 4.09 18.10 31.82
N LEU A 405 4.95 18.27 32.80
CA LEU A 405 4.67 18.95 34.10
C LEU A 405 5.53 20.20 34.33
N SER A 406 6.41 20.53 33.38
CA SER A 406 7.09 21.81 33.23
C SER A 406 6.51 22.55 32.03
#